data_48bf28498b3e04907fc8d0ea4767432d
#
_entry.id   48bf28498b3e04907fc8d0ea4767432d
#
_cell.length_a   1.000
_cell.length_b   1.000
_cell.length_c   1.000
_cell.angle_alpha   90.00
_cell.angle_beta   90.00
_cell.angle_gamma   90.00
#
_symmetry.space_group_name_H-M   'P 1'
#
loop_
_entity.id
_entity.type
_entity.pdbx_description
1 polymer ?
#
loop_
_entity_poly.entity_id
_entity_poly.type
_entity_poly.pdbx_seq_one_letter_code
_entity_poly.pdbx_strand_id
1 'polypeptide(L)'
;MPDTNHPKSAEVTRLLSRAQAGDQQATNDLFPVVYDELRELAGRFLSSERAGHTLQPTALVNEAYMRLLGPGGPQWDSRAHFFGAAARAIRRILTDHARGKQSLKRGGEARRESLDSIAETLPDGAMRFDGEGPDFVAIDRALEKLAGIDEHKARVVELRFFGGLTVEQTAAALGVSASTVARDWQFARLWLHRELSGEASS
;
A
#
# COMPACT_ATOMS: atom_id res chain seq x y z
N MET A 1 24.12 -3.51 8.08
CA MET A 1 23.53 -2.52 8.99
C MET A 1 22.43 -3.24 9.76
N PRO A 2 22.44 -3.23 11.12
CA PRO A 2 21.40 -3.90 11.89
C PRO A 2 20.09 -3.14 11.73
N ASP A 3 19.04 -3.93 11.51
CA ASP A 3 17.66 -3.57 11.28
C ASP A 3 17.09 -2.79 12.49
N THR A 4 17.06 -1.47 12.42
CA THR A 4 16.57 -0.57 13.48
C THR A 4 15.04 -0.68 13.69
N ASN A 5 14.36 -1.55 12.95
CA ASN A 5 12.89 -1.70 12.97
C ASN A 5 12.41 -2.92 13.79
N HIS A 6 13.30 -3.72 14.35
CA HIS A 6 12.95 -4.95 15.11
C HIS A 6 12.13 -4.71 16.38
N PRO A 7 12.44 -3.72 17.25
CA PRO A 7 11.71 -3.56 18.52
C PRO A 7 10.26 -3.09 18.30
N LYS A 8 10.01 -2.19 17.36
CA LYS A 8 8.64 -1.72 17.03
C LYS A 8 7.78 -2.84 16.42
N SER A 9 8.37 -3.71 15.62
CA SER A 9 7.68 -4.84 14.99
C SER A 9 7.14 -5.85 16.00
N ALA A 10 7.95 -6.22 17.00
CA ALA A 10 7.55 -7.14 18.07
C ALA A 10 6.49 -6.52 18.99
N GLU A 11 6.60 -5.22 19.25
CA GLU A 11 5.64 -4.47 20.05
C GLU A 11 4.27 -4.41 19.38
N VAL A 12 4.20 -4.06 18.09
CA VAL A 12 2.96 -4.05 17.32
C VAL A 12 2.30 -5.43 17.34
N THR A 13 3.04 -6.52 17.11
CA THR A 13 2.50 -7.88 17.17
C THR A 13 1.89 -8.20 18.53
N ARG A 14 2.58 -7.85 19.62
CA ARG A 14 2.09 -8.07 20.98
C ARG A 14 0.83 -7.26 21.28
N LEU A 15 0.80 -5.98 20.86
CA LEU A 15 -0.36 -5.11 21.05
C LEU A 15 -1.55 -5.59 20.24
N LEU A 16 -1.34 -6.04 18.99
CA LEU A 16 -2.39 -6.63 18.17
C LEU A 16 -3.03 -7.86 18.84
N SER A 17 -2.21 -8.79 19.33
CA SER A 17 -2.72 -10.01 20.00
C SER A 17 -3.53 -9.68 21.27
N ARG A 18 -3.10 -8.68 22.04
CA ARG A 18 -3.82 -8.24 23.24
C ARG A 18 -5.13 -7.52 22.89
N ALA A 19 -5.10 -6.63 21.90
CA ALA A 19 -6.28 -5.93 21.43
C ALA A 19 -7.36 -6.91 20.92
N GLN A 20 -6.95 -7.98 20.24
CA GLN A 20 -7.84 -9.05 19.79
C GLN A 20 -8.45 -9.85 20.95
N ALA A 21 -7.72 -10.01 22.04
CA ALA A 21 -8.23 -10.61 23.27
C ALA A 21 -9.20 -9.70 24.04
N GLY A 22 -9.55 -8.52 23.47
CA GLY A 22 -10.48 -7.56 24.09
C GLY A 22 -9.81 -6.57 25.04
N ASP A 23 -8.47 -6.51 25.08
CA ASP A 23 -7.75 -5.54 25.90
C ASP A 23 -7.86 -4.13 25.28
N GLN A 24 -8.73 -3.33 25.88
CA GLN A 24 -8.98 -1.95 25.44
C GLN A 24 -7.73 -1.05 25.58
N GLN A 25 -6.91 -1.31 26.59
CA GLN A 25 -5.66 -0.57 26.78
C GLN A 25 -4.68 -0.87 25.64
N ALA A 26 -4.55 -2.15 25.26
CA ALA A 26 -3.71 -2.52 24.11
C ALA A 26 -4.20 -1.91 22.80
N THR A 27 -5.52 -1.76 22.61
CA THR A 27 -6.09 -1.05 21.46
C THR A 27 -5.70 0.43 21.47
N ASN A 28 -5.75 1.07 22.61
CA ASN A 28 -5.36 2.47 22.77
C ASN A 28 -3.85 2.67 22.57
N ASP A 29 -3.02 1.75 23.05
CA ASP A 29 -1.56 1.78 22.92
C ASP A 29 -1.12 1.47 21.47
N LEU A 30 -1.87 0.64 20.75
CA LEU A 30 -1.62 0.29 19.36
C LEU A 30 -1.83 1.48 18.42
N PHE A 31 -2.84 2.32 18.71
CA PHE A 31 -3.22 3.44 17.84
C PHE A 31 -2.06 4.36 17.48
N PRO A 32 -1.30 4.96 18.41
CA PRO A 32 -0.23 5.89 18.05
C PRO A 32 0.88 5.22 17.22
N VAL A 33 1.23 3.97 17.54
CA VAL A 33 2.30 3.24 16.84
C VAL A 33 1.92 2.95 15.39
N VAL A 34 0.70 2.45 15.18
CA VAL A 34 0.18 2.13 13.84
C VAL A 34 -0.15 3.39 13.05
N TYR A 35 -0.65 4.44 13.73
CA TYR A 35 -0.99 5.70 13.10
C TYR A 35 0.21 6.37 12.45
N ASP A 36 1.35 6.41 13.15
CA ASP A 36 2.57 7.01 12.61
C ASP A 36 3.08 6.27 11.37
N GLU A 37 3.10 4.93 11.40
CA GLU A 37 3.50 4.12 10.25
C GLU A 37 2.55 4.32 9.04
N LEU A 38 1.23 4.33 9.28
CA LEU A 38 0.24 4.58 8.24
C LEU A 38 0.31 6.01 7.70
N ARG A 39 0.60 7.00 8.56
CA ARG A 39 0.75 8.40 8.17
C ARG A 39 1.97 8.60 7.27
N GLU A 40 3.07 7.96 7.60
CA GLU A 40 4.28 7.99 6.78
C GLU A 40 4.02 7.37 5.41
N LEU A 41 3.31 6.25 5.38
CA LEU A 41 2.87 5.58 4.15
C LEU A 41 1.93 6.46 3.32
N ALA A 42 0.91 7.06 3.94
CA ALA A 42 -0.01 7.97 3.28
C ALA A 42 0.71 9.21 2.70
N GLY A 43 1.68 9.74 3.44
CA GLY A 43 2.51 10.86 2.99
C GLY A 43 3.25 10.57 1.70
N ARG A 44 3.73 9.34 1.51
CA ARG A 44 4.42 8.93 0.26
C ARG A 44 3.51 9.00 -0.97
N PHE A 45 2.24 8.58 -0.84
CA PHE A 45 1.29 8.60 -1.95
C PHE A 45 0.77 10.00 -2.27
N LEU A 46 0.73 10.89 -1.29
CA LEU A 46 0.13 12.22 -1.43
C LEU A 46 1.18 13.33 -1.57
N SER A 47 2.47 13.04 -1.41
CA SER A 47 3.56 14.02 -1.50
C SER A 47 3.79 14.57 -2.92
N SER A 48 3.44 13.79 -3.95
CA SER A 48 3.58 14.17 -5.36
C SER A 48 2.34 14.88 -5.92
N GLU A 49 1.29 15.02 -5.13
CA GLU A 49 0.06 15.65 -5.58
C GLU A 49 0.11 17.18 -5.40
N ARG A 50 -0.33 17.94 -6.43
CA ARG A 50 -0.33 19.42 -6.43
C ARG A 50 -1.23 20.02 -5.35
N ALA A 51 -0.89 21.22 -4.88
CA ALA A 51 -1.75 22.03 -4.01
C ALA A 51 -3.16 22.17 -4.61
N GLY A 52 -4.16 21.65 -3.90
CA GLY A 52 -5.57 21.58 -4.36
C GLY A 52 -6.21 20.20 -4.16
N HIS A 53 -5.49 19.24 -3.56
CA HIS A 53 -6.01 17.93 -3.25
C HIS A 53 -7.01 17.94 -2.10
N THR A 54 -8.14 17.26 -2.33
CA THR A 54 -9.18 17.08 -1.32
C THR A 54 -8.85 16.01 -0.27
N LEU A 55 -7.91 15.08 -0.59
CA LEU A 55 -7.51 14.03 0.35
C LEU A 55 -6.24 14.42 1.09
N GLN A 56 -6.37 14.64 2.40
CA GLN A 56 -5.24 14.89 3.29
C GLN A 56 -4.65 13.55 3.78
N PRO A 57 -3.33 13.45 4.02
CA PRO A 57 -2.74 12.25 4.60
C PRO A 57 -3.42 11.77 5.87
N THR A 58 -3.82 12.69 6.73
CA THR A 58 -4.56 12.41 7.97
C THR A 58 -5.93 11.81 7.71
N ALA A 59 -6.65 12.28 6.68
CA ALA A 59 -7.95 11.72 6.30
C ALA A 59 -7.82 10.29 5.78
N LEU A 60 -6.82 10.02 4.91
CA LEU A 60 -6.51 8.69 4.42
C LEU A 60 -6.19 7.71 5.56
N VAL A 61 -5.35 8.15 6.52
CA VAL A 61 -4.99 7.33 7.69
C VAL A 61 -6.20 7.06 8.57
N ASN A 62 -7.01 8.07 8.88
CA ASN A 62 -8.19 7.91 9.72
C ASN A 62 -9.19 6.94 9.07
N GLU A 63 -9.42 7.04 7.77
CA GLU A 63 -10.33 6.14 7.05
C GLU A 63 -9.80 4.71 7.01
N ALA A 64 -8.49 4.52 6.75
CA ALA A 64 -7.86 3.21 6.81
C ALA A 64 -7.94 2.62 8.23
N TYR A 65 -7.65 3.42 9.26
CA TYR A 65 -7.74 3.01 10.65
C TYR A 65 -9.16 2.56 11.03
N MET A 66 -10.17 3.33 10.68
CA MET A 66 -11.57 2.98 10.96
C MET A 66 -12.01 1.68 10.28
N ARG A 67 -11.51 1.42 9.08
CA ARG A 67 -11.77 0.15 8.36
C ARG A 67 -11.06 -1.04 9.01
N LEU A 68 -9.91 -0.83 9.65
CA LEU A 68 -9.08 -1.88 10.22
C LEU A 68 -9.39 -2.19 11.68
N LEU A 69 -9.65 -1.17 12.48
CA LEU A 69 -9.78 -1.27 13.94
C LEU A 69 -11.12 -0.73 14.45
N GLY A 70 -12.03 -0.32 13.56
CA GLY A 70 -13.37 0.09 13.91
C GLY A 70 -14.25 -1.08 14.39
N PRO A 71 -15.45 -0.81 14.92
CA PRO A 71 -16.38 -1.83 15.37
C PRO A 71 -16.67 -2.85 14.26
N GLY A 72 -16.48 -4.15 14.55
CA GLY A 72 -16.64 -5.23 13.58
C GLY A 72 -15.46 -5.40 12.61
N GLY A 73 -14.34 -4.76 12.86
CA GLY A 73 -13.11 -4.93 12.10
C GLY A 73 -12.58 -6.37 12.16
N PRO A 74 -11.75 -6.75 11.15
CA PRO A 74 -11.22 -8.10 11.08
C PRO A 74 -10.24 -8.40 12.23
N GLN A 75 -10.11 -9.68 12.56
CA GLN A 75 -9.10 -10.15 13.52
C GLN A 75 -7.73 -10.26 12.84
N TRP A 76 -6.68 -10.00 13.60
CA TRP A 76 -5.30 -9.94 13.10
C TRP A 76 -4.45 -11.03 13.74
N ASP A 77 -4.00 -12.00 12.96
CA ASP A 77 -3.16 -13.10 13.45
C ASP A 77 -1.69 -12.69 13.57
N SER A 78 -1.29 -11.60 12.90
CA SER A 78 0.08 -11.11 12.92
C SER A 78 0.16 -9.65 12.45
N ARG A 79 1.29 -8.99 12.75
CA ARG A 79 1.62 -7.67 12.17
C ARG A 79 1.53 -7.70 10.65
N ALA A 80 2.04 -8.74 10.01
CA ALA A 80 2.02 -8.91 8.57
C ALA A 80 0.60 -8.99 8.01
N HIS A 81 -0.31 -9.69 8.70
CA HIS A 81 -1.72 -9.75 8.34
C HIS A 81 -2.39 -8.36 8.46
N PHE A 82 -2.10 -7.62 9.53
CA PHE A 82 -2.58 -6.26 9.73
C PHE A 82 -2.13 -5.32 8.59
N PHE A 83 -0.83 -5.27 8.29
CA PHE A 83 -0.30 -4.40 7.24
C PHE A 83 -0.75 -4.83 5.84
N GLY A 84 -0.97 -6.12 5.61
CA GLY A 84 -1.57 -6.61 4.38
C GLY A 84 -2.99 -6.11 4.16
N ALA A 85 -3.78 -6.04 5.23
CA ALA A 85 -5.12 -5.47 5.14
C ALA A 85 -5.08 -3.93 5.08
N ALA A 86 -4.12 -3.29 5.75
CA ALA A 86 -3.88 -1.85 5.62
C ALA A 86 -3.55 -1.48 4.17
N ALA A 87 -2.69 -2.24 3.50
CA ALA A 87 -2.36 -2.06 2.10
C ALA A 87 -3.61 -2.10 1.21
N ARG A 88 -4.49 -3.10 1.41
CA ARG A 88 -5.76 -3.20 0.67
C ARG A 88 -6.71 -2.05 0.97
N ALA A 89 -6.82 -1.64 2.23
CA ALA A 89 -7.66 -0.52 2.62
C ALA A 89 -7.18 0.79 1.98
N ILE A 90 -5.88 1.07 2.06
CA ILE A 90 -5.25 2.25 1.44
C ILE A 90 -5.44 2.24 -0.08
N ARG A 91 -5.13 1.11 -0.76
CA ARG A 91 -5.38 0.95 -2.19
C ARG A 91 -6.83 1.33 -2.55
N ARG A 92 -7.80 0.76 -1.84
CA ARG A 92 -9.21 1.00 -2.10
C ARG A 92 -9.60 2.46 -1.89
N ILE A 93 -9.15 3.08 -0.80
CA ILE A 93 -9.44 4.50 -0.52
C ILE A 93 -8.85 5.40 -1.62
N LEU A 94 -7.60 5.19 -2.00
CA LEU A 94 -6.94 5.97 -3.05
C LEU A 94 -7.64 5.82 -4.41
N THR A 95 -8.03 4.59 -4.76
CA THR A 95 -8.75 4.29 -6.01
C THR A 95 -10.15 4.92 -6.01
N ASP A 96 -10.91 4.80 -4.92
CA ASP A 96 -12.25 5.37 -4.79
C ASP A 96 -12.19 6.91 -4.89
N HIS A 97 -11.21 7.53 -4.23
CA HIS A 97 -10.97 8.98 -4.31
C HIS A 97 -10.60 9.42 -5.73
N ALA A 98 -9.70 8.69 -6.40
CA ALA A 98 -9.31 8.99 -7.77
C ALA A 98 -10.49 8.84 -8.75
N ARG A 99 -11.34 7.82 -8.60
CA ARG A 99 -12.58 7.64 -9.38
C ARG A 99 -13.55 8.80 -9.17
N GLY A 100 -13.75 9.24 -7.93
CA GLY A 100 -14.58 10.40 -7.61
C GLY A 100 -14.08 11.67 -8.31
N LYS A 101 -12.77 11.90 -8.30
CA LYS A 101 -12.13 13.06 -8.95
C LYS A 101 -12.27 13.01 -10.48
N GLN A 102 -12.11 11.83 -11.10
CA GLN A 102 -12.30 11.65 -12.54
C GLN A 102 -13.76 11.89 -12.97
N SER A 103 -14.73 11.51 -12.14
CA SER A 103 -16.16 11.75 -12.45
C SER A 103 -16.52 13.24 -12.45
N LEU A 104 -15.89 14.04 -11.59
CA LEU A 104 -16.07 15.49 -11.53
C LEU A 104 -15.36 16.23 -12.69
N LYS A 105 -14.30 15.65 -13.23
CA LYS A 105 -13.51 16.21 -14.34
C LYS A 105 -13.98 15.77 -15.73
N ARG A 106 -15.17 15.20 -15.91
CA ARG A 106 -15.70 14.81 -17.24
C ARG A 106 -15.80 16.02 -18.17
N GLY A 107 -14.73 16.33 -18.89
CA GLY A 107 -14.58 17.43 -19.84
C GLY A 107 -13.14 17.68 -20.29
N GLY A 108 -12.16 17.01 -19.72
CA GLY A 108 -10.75 17.14 -20.08
C GLY A 108 -10.12 15.80 -20.45
N GLU A 109 -9.32 15.80 -21.51
CA GLU A 109 -8.54 14.63 -21.95
C GLU A 109 -7.79 13.99 -20.78
N ALA A 110 -8.04 12.70 -20.56
CA ALA A 110 -7.28 11.89 -19.62
C ALA A 110 -5.85 11.79 -20.17
N ARG A 111 -4.96 12.63 -19.64
CA ARG A 111 -3.54 12.59 -19.95
C ARG A 111 -2.97 11.31 -19.34
N ARG A 112 -2.57 10.37 -20.18
CA ARG A 112 -1.79 9.20 -19.80
C ARG A 112 -0.46 9.69 -19.28
N GLU A 113 -0.29 9.67 -17.97
CA GLU A 113 1.03 9.94 -17.38
C GLU A 113 1.79 8.63 -17.27
N SER A 114 2.99 8.70 -17.80
CA SER A 114 3.99 7.63 -17.87
C SER A 114 4.39 7.17 -16.47
N LEU A 115 4.44 5.86 -16.30
CA LEU A 115 5.03 5.20 -15.13
C LEU A 115 6.57 5.26 -15.10
N ASP A 116 7.19 6.04 -15.97
CA ASP A 116 8.64 6.30 -15.87
C ASP A 116 9.01 6.86 -14.48
N SER A 117 8.03 7.51 -13.82
CA SER A 117 8.13 7.95 -12.43
C SER A 117 8.10 6.83 -11.37
N ILE A 118 7.73 5.60 -11.72
CA ILE A 118 7.83 4.43 -10.79
C ILE A 118 9.26 3.84 -10.83
N ALA A 119 10.14 4.32 -11.69
CA ALA A 119 11.40 3.66 -12.02
C ALA A 119 12.49 3.78 -10.94
N GLU A 120 12.48 4.77 -10.08
CA GLU A 120 13.47 4.87 -9.01
C GLU A 120 13.00 4.18 -7.72
N THR A 121 13.36 2.91 -7.63
CA THR A 121 13.30 2.18 -6.37
C THR A 121 14.45 2.67 -5.50
N LEU A 122 14.14 3.39 -4.42
CA LEU A 122 15.12 3.59 -3.36
C LEU A 122 15.61 2.23 -2.84
N PRO A 123 16.85 2.16 -2.28
CA PRO A 123 17.44 0.91 -1.78
C PRO A 123 16.48 0.11 -0.87
N ASP A 124 15.55 0.77 -0.19
CA ASP A 124 14.58 0.19 0.75
C ASP A 124 13.24 -0.18 0.10
N GLY A 125 13.13 -0.17 -1.23
CA GLY A 125 11.88 -0.56 -1.92
C GLY A 125 10.77 0.50 -1.90
N ALA A 126 11.05 1.72 -1.44
CA ALA A 126 10.12 2.83 -1.53
C ALA A 126 10.03 3.30 -3.00
N MET A 127 8.82 3.47 -3.50
CA MET A 127 8.59 4.09 -4.80
C MET A 127 8.50 5.60 -4.64
N ARG A 128 9.20 6.35 -5.50
CA ARG A 128 8.97 7.78 -5.70
C ARG A 128 8.11 7.97 -6.93
N PHE A 129 7.30 9.00 -6.90
CA PHE A 129 6.52 9.46 -8.04
C PHE A 129 7.05 10.84 -8.43
N ASP A 130 7.54 10.97 -9.67
CA ASP A 130 7.91 12.24 -10.25
C ASP A 130 6.74 12.74 -11.09
N GLY A 131 6.22 13.94 -10.82
CA GLY A 131 5.12 14.53 -11.60
C GLY A 131 3.79 14.66 -10.84
N GLU A 132 2.68 14.46 -11.53
CA GLU A 132 1.32 14.69 -10.99
C GLU A 132 0.78 13.59 -10.05
N GLY A 133 1.61 12.64 -9.66
CA GLY A 133 1.24 11.49 -8.83
C GLY A 133 0.69 10.30 -9.63
N PRO A 134 0.54 9.12 -8.99
CA PRO A 134 0.15 7.90 -9.68
C PRO A 134 -1.33 7.90 -10.08
N ASP A 135 -1.64 7.38 -11.27
CA ASP A 135 -3.02 7.05 -11.63
C ASP A 135 -3.46 5.78 -10.87
N PHE A 136 -4.01 5.97 -9.68
CA PHE A 136 -4.47 4.86 -8.83
C PHE A 136 -5.57 4.02 -9.49
N VAL A 137 -6.36 4.57 -10.42
CA VAL A 137 -7.39 3.82 -11.15
C VAL A 137 -6.75 2.88 -12.17
N ALA A 138 -5.74 3.36 -12.89
CA ALA A 138 -5.00 2.54 -13.82
C ALA A 138 -4.20 1.43 -13.10
N ILE A 139 -3.53 1.78 -12.00
CA ILE A 139 -2.80 0.82 -11.18
C ILE A 139 -3.74 -0.25 -10.60
N ASP A 140 -4.92 0.13 -10.11
CA ASP A 140 -5.92 -0.79 -9.58
C ASP A 140 -6.36 -1.81 -10.64
N ARG A 141 -6.69 -1.35 -11.85
CA ARG A 141 -7.05 -2.22 -12.99
C ARG A 141 -5.91 -3.15 -13.41
N ALA A 142 -4.69 -2.64 -13.46
CA ALA A 142 -3.53 -3.45 -13.78
C ALA A 142 -3.28 -4.53 -12.73
N LEU A 143 -3.45 -4.21 -11.44
CA LEU A 143 -3.35 -5.20 -10.36
C LEU A 143 -4.45 -6.26 -10.41
N GLU A 144 -5.67 -5.89 -10.79
CA GLU A 144 -6.75 -6.86 -11.00
C GLU A 144 -6.42 -7.84 -12.14
N LYS A 145 -5.85 -7.34 -13.25
CA LYS A 145 -5.37 -8.18 -14.34
C LYS A 145 -4.22 -9.10 -13.90
N LEU A 146 -3.25 -8.53 -13.16
CA LEU A 146 -2.14 -9.32 -12.62
C LEU A 146 -2.62 -10.40 -11.67
N ALA A 147 -3.59 -10.13 -10.82
CA ALA A 147 -4.18 -11.11 -9.92
C ALA A 147 -4.88 -12.25 -10.68
N GLY A 148 -5.49 -11.96 -11.83
CA GLY A 148 -6.04 -12.99 -12.72
C GLY A 148 -4.99 -13.89 -13.38
N ILE A 149 -3.74 -13.43 -13.50
CA ILE A 149 -2.62 -14.20 -14.04
C ILE A 149 -1.86 -14.92 -12.93
N ASP A 150 -1.55 -14.18 -11.86
CA ASP A 150 -0.76 -14.66 -10.73
C ASP A 150 -1.10 -13.84 -9.47
N GLU A 151 -2.00 -14.41 -8.65
CA GLU A 151 -2.47 -13.78 -7.42
C GLU A 151 -1.31 -13.52 -6.43
N HIS A 152 -0.32 -14.42 -6.40
CA HIS A 152 0.82 -14.25 -5.49
C HIS A 152 1.63 -12.99 -5.82
N LYS A 153 1.91 -12.75 -7.10
CA LYS A 153 2.64 -11.55 -7.56
C LYS A 153 1.84 -10.28 -7.31
N ALA A 154 0.53 -10.30 -7.54
CA ALA A 154 -0.33 -9.16 -7.21
C ALA A 154 -0.29 -8.86 -5.71
N ARG A 155 -0.27 -9.90 -4.88
CA ARG A 155 -0.15 -9.78 -3.43
C ARG A 155 1.19 -9.18 -3.00
N VAL A 156 2.29 -9.60 -3.63
CA VAL A 156 3.61 -9.00 -3.41
C VAL A 156 3.57 -7.50 -3.72
N VAL A 157 2.93 -7.09 -4.82
CA VAL A 157 2.78 -5.65 -5.14
C VAL A 157 1.93 -4.92 -4.09
N GLU A 158 0.81 -5.47 -3.67
CA GLU A 158 -0.02 -4.86 -2.63
C GLU A 158 0.78 -4.57 -1.36
N LEU A 159 1.50 -5.57 -0.87
CA LEU A 159 2.25 -5.45 0.39
C LEU A 159 3.42 -4.48 0.27
N ARG A 160 4.15 -4.52 -0.84
CA ARG A 160 5.33 -3.66 -1.03
C ARG A 160 4.97 -2.24 -1.43
N PHE A 161 4.04 -2.07 -2.36
CA PHE A 161 3.66 -0.77 -2.89
C PHE A 161 2.71 -0.04 -1.93
N PHE A 162 1.54 -0.62 -1.65
CA PHE A 162 0.53 0.01 -0.80
C PHE A 162 0.77 -0.21 0.70
N GLY A 163 1.46 -1.29 1.10
CA GLY A 163 1.78 -1.60 2.48
C GLY A 163 3.13 -1.06 2.96
N GLY A 164 4.01 -0.67 2.04
CA GLY A 164 5.35 -0.19 2.37
C GLY A 164 6.26 -1.23 3.04
N LEU A 165 5.93 -2.54 2.93
CA LEU A 165 6.70 -3.60 3.55
C LEU A 165 8.04 -3.82 2.83
N THR A 166 9.09 -4.15 3.58
CA THR A 166 10.36 -4.61 3.00
C THR A 166 10.21 -5.97 2.34
N VAL A 167 11.24 -6.43 1.62
CA VAL A 167 11.28 -7.79 1.05
C VAL A 167 11.11 -8.84 2.14
N GLU A 168 11.81 -8.68 3.25
CA GLU A 168 11.81 -9.60 4.40
C GLU A 168 10.45 -9.63 5.10
N GLN A 169 9.87 -8.45 5.32
CA GLN A 169 8.53 -8.32 5.91
C GLN A 169 7.45 -8.93 5.00
N THR A 170 7.56 -8.72 3.70
CA THR A 170 6.65 -9.31 2.70
C THR A 170 6.82 -10.83 2.65
N ALA A 171 8.05 -11.33 2.71
CA ALA A 171 8.35 -12.76 2.77
C ALA A 171 7.72 -13.42 4.00
N ALA A 172 7.89 -12.80 5.17
CA ALA A 172 7.26 -13.24 6.41
C ALA A 172 5.72 -13.20 6.33
N ALA A 173 5.15 -12.16 5.69
CA ALA A 173 3.71 -12.01 5.51
C ALA A 173 3.09 -13.09 4.63
N LEU A 174 3.84 -13.52 3.59
CA LEU A 174 3.37 -14.49 2.59
C LEU A 174 3.83 -15.93 2.87
N GLY A 175 4.67 -16.14 3.88
CA GLY A 175 5.22 -17.46 4.19
C GLY A 175 6.17 -18.01 3.13
N VAL A 176 6.90 -17.13 2.43
CA VAL A 176 7.83 -17.50 1.35
C VAL A 176 9.23 -16.97 1.64
N SER A 177 10.21 -17.32 0.79
CA SER A 177 11.58 -16.80 0.94
C SER A 177 11.71 -15.35 0.46
N ALA A 178 12.66 -14.60 1.02
CA ALA A 178 12.99 -13.24 0.56
C ALA A 178 13.41 -13.21 -0.93
N SER A 179 14.12 -14.24 -1.40
CA SER A 179 14.50 -14.38 -2.81
C SER A 179 13.30 -14.57 -3.73
N THR A 180 12.26 -15.29 -3.29
CA THR A 180 11.00 -15.43 -4.01
C THR A 180 10.32 -14.06 -4.14
N VAL A 181 10.19 -13.33 -3.04
CA VAL A 181 9.60 -11.98 -3.05
C VAL A 181 10.37 -11.03 -3.96
N ALA A 182 11.71 -11.03 -3.88
CA ALA A 182 12.55 -10.16 -4.72
C ALA A 182 12.34 -10.44 -6.23
N ARG A 183 12.30 -11.71 -6.62
CA ARG A 183 12.05 -12.12 -8.00
C ARG A 183 10.63 -11.75 -8.46
N ASP A 184 9.63 -12.04 -7.64
CA ASP A 184 8.23 -11.78 -7.99
C ASP A 184 7.94 -10.28 -8.03
N TRP A 185 8.57 -9.49 -7.17
CA TRP A 185 8.53 -8.03 -7.23
C TRP A 185 9.15 -7.49 -8.52
N GLN A 186 10.32 -7.98 -8.91
CA GLN A 186 10.98 -7.56 -10.14
C GLN A 186 10.12 -7.87 -11.37
N PHE A 187 9.55 -9.09 -11.44
CA PHE A 187 8.62 -9.47 -12.50
C PHE A 187 7.40 -8.55 -12.53
N ALA A 188 6.74 -8.39 -11.38
CA ALA A 188 5.51 -7.60 -11.28
C ALA A 188 5.72 -6.14 -11.68
N ARG A 189 6.86 -5.53 -11.32
CA ARG A 189 7.22 -4.17 -11.74
C ARG A 189 7.31 -4.04 -13.26
N LEU A 190 8.05 -4.94 -13.91
CA LEU A 190 8.21 -4.94 -15.37
C LEU A 190 6.87 -5.17 -16.06
N TRP A 191 6.05 -6.08 -15.54
CA TRP A 191 4.73 -6.36 -16.09
C TRP A 191 3.80 -5.16 -15.95
N LEU A 192 3.74 -4.54 -14.77
CA LEU A 192 2.94 -3.33 -14.52
C LEU A 192 3.40 -2.18 -15.41
N HIS A 193 4.70 -1.98 -15.57
CA HIS A 193 5.24 -0.96 -16.47
C HIS A 193 4.71 -1.13 -17.89
N ARG A 194 4.78 -2.34 -18.46
CA ARG A 194 4.26 -2.63 -19.81
C ARG A 194 2.74 -2.43 -19.90
N GLU A 195 1.99 -2.92 -18.93
CA GLU A 195 0.53 -2.82 -18.91
C GLU A 195 0.07 -1.36 -18.87
N LEU A 196 0.75 -0.52 -18.09
CA LEU A 196 0.38 0.88 -17.88
C LEU A 196 0.93 1.80 -18.99
N SER A 197 2.06 1.45 -19.63
CA SER A 197 2.56 2.15 -20.83
C SER A 197 1.74 1.86 -22.09
N GLY A 198 0.79 0.94 -22.04
CA GLY A 198 -0.04 0.56 -23.18
C GLY A 198 0.67 -0.33 -24.20
N GLU A 199 1.85 -0.89 -23.88
CA GLU A 199 2.64 -1.78 -24.74
C GLU A 199 2.11 -3.23 -24.76
N ALA A 200 1.09 -3.53 -23.94
CA ALA A 200 0.54 -4.89 -23.78
C ALA A 200 -0.45 -5.30 -24.88
N SER A 201 -0.66 -4.48 -25.93
CA SER A 201 -1.67 -4.73 -27.00
C SER A 201 -1.07 -4.68 -28.39
N SER A 202 0.07 -5.34 -28.62
CA SER A 202 0.60 -5.57 -29.98
C SER A 202 1.00 -7.02 -30.12
#